data_3b496ef09a24095c15e54796422053b4
#
_entry.id   3b496ef09a24095c15e54796422053b4
#
_cell.length_a   1.000
_cell.length_b   1.000
_cell.length_c   1.000
_cell.angle_alpha   90.00
_cell.angle_beta   90.00
_cell.angle_gamma   90.00
#
_symmetry.space_group_name_H-M   'P 1'
#
loop_
_entity.id
_entity.type
_entity.pdbx_description
1 polymer ?
#
loop_
_entity_poly.entity_id
_entity_poly.type
_entity_poly.pdbx_seq_one_letter_code
_entity_poly.pdbx_strand_id
1 'polypeptide(L)'
;MKPGFYTIMAAQFFSSLADNALLIASIALLVELDAPKEVTPMLKFFFTVSYVVLAAFVGAFADSRPKGTVMFLTNTIKIVGCMVLLFSEFIAIRGTEDYYIVLAAYGIVGLGAAAYSPAKYGILTELLPPEKLVLANGWIEGLTVASIVLGTVAGGLLINPKVSEVLLTMDIVPFATGIDTAPEAAMVIISLFYVIAAIFNLFIPDTGARYRKQSVNPIKLVADFAHCFTTLWKDKLGQISLAVTTLFWGAGATLQFIVLKWAEVQLGLPLDKGAILQGVVAVGIAIGAVTAARFVPLKKSLQVLPFGVAMGFVVILMVLVKSAWFAYPLCVLVGAMAGYFVVPMNALLQHRGHVMLSAGHSIAVQNFNENLNILIMLALYAFMIRADFHINTVIVLFGLFVSGTMTLVMLWNRSNQRQGNLDHLIGESKHGGH
;
A
#
# COMPACT_ATOMS: atom_id res chain seq x y z
N MET A 1 -6.76 18.64 -14.12
CA MET A 1 -7.39 17.32 -13.93
C MET A 1 -8.91 17.47 -14.03
N LYS A 2 -9.62 16.41 -14.48
CA LYS A 2 -11.10 16.43 -14.54
C LYS A 2 -11.68 16.29 -13.12
N PRO A 3 -12.92 16.77 -12.84
CA PRO A 3 -13.56 16.64 -11.52
C PRO A 3 -13.58 15.19 -11.00
N GLY A 4 -13.85 14.20 -11.86
CA GLY A 4 -13.84 12.78 -11.48
C GLY A 4 -12.52 12.29 -10.89
N PHE A 5 -11.38 12.87 -11.26
CA PHE A 5 -10.10 12.56 -10.64
C PHE A 5 -10.07 12.94 -9.16
N TYR A 6 -10.55 14.11 -8.80
CA TYR A 6 -10.58 14.55 -7.40
C TYR A 6 -11.56 13.72 -6.56
N THR A 7 -12.65 13.26 -7.16
CA THR A 7 -13.59 12.33 -6.49
C THR A 7 -12.91 11.00 -6.16
N ILE A 8 -12.10 10.46 -7.10
CA ILE A 8 -11.30 9.25 -6.87
C ILE A 8 -10.30 9.48 -5.74
N MET A 9 -9.61 10.65 -5.75
CA MET A 9 -8.64 11.00 -4.72
C MET A 9 -9.29 11.10 -3.33
N ALA A 10 -10.46 11.71 -3.22
CA ALA A 10 -11.22 11.80 -1.98
C ALA A 10 -11.66 10.40 -1.49
N ALA A 11 -12.24 9.59 -2.37
CA ALA A 11 -12.65 8.21 -2.04
C ALA A 11 -11.47 7.39 -1.50
N GLN A 12 -10.33 7.44 -2.21
CA GLN A 12 -9.13 6.70 -1.84
C GLN A 12 -8.54 7.22 -0.52
N PHE A 13 -8.53 8.55 -0.30
CA PHE A 13 -8.04 9.15 0.93
C PHE A 13 -8.82 8.65 2.15
N PHE A 14 -10.14 8.76 2.14
CA PHE A 14 -10.98 8.31 3.27
C PHE A 14 -10.92 6.81 3.48
N SER A 15 -10.89 6.01 2.40
CA SER A 15 -10.76 4.55 2.49
C SER A 15 -9.42 4.14 3.13
N SER A 16 -8.31 4.75 2.71
CA SER A 16 -6.98 4.46 3.24
C SER A 16 -6.79 5.01 4.67
N LEU A 17 -7.38 6.17 4.98
CA LEU A 17 -7.41 6.73 6.33
C LEU A 17 -8.13 5.78 7.29
N ALA A 18 -9.29 5.27 6.88
CA ALA A 18 -10.05 4.29 7.65
C ALA A 18 -9.27 2.98 7.87
N ASP A 19 -8.58 2.46 6.84
CA ASP A 19 -7.75 1.25 6.93
C ASP A 19 -6.67 1.40 8.02
N ASN A 20 -6.01 2.55 8.07
CA ASN A 20 -4.93 2.81 9.05
C ASN A 20 -5.45 3.11 10.46
N ALA A 21 -6.56 3.83 10.57
CA ALA A 21 -7.22 4.05 11.86
C ALA A 21 -7.74 2.73 12.45
N LEU A 22 -8.32 1.88 11.60
CA LEU A 22 -8.84 0.57 12.00
C LEU A 22 -7.74 -0.37 12.51
N LEU A 23 -6.54 -0.31 11.92
CA LEU A 23 -5.39 -1.07 12.43
C LEU A 23 -5.12 -0.73 13.90
N ILE A 24 -5.10 0.56 14.25
CA ILE A 24 -4.84 1.01 15.62
C ILE A 24 -5.98 0.58 16.56
N ALA A 25 -7.23 0.73 16.14
CA ALA A 25 -8.39 0.29 16.92
C ALA A 25 -8.39 -1.24 17.12
N SER A 26 -8.02 -2.01 16.09
CA SER A 26 -7.92 -3.48 16.18
C SER A 26 -6.80 -3.93 17.12
N ILE A 27 -5.66 -3.21 17.14
CA ILE A 27 -4.57 -3.46 18.09
C ILE A 27 -5.06 -3.19 19.51
N ALA A 28 -5.78 -2.09 19.74
CA ALA A 28 -6.34 -1.76 21.06
C ALA A 28 -7.34 -2.83 21.52
N LEU A 29 -8.20 -3.30 20.62
CA LEU A 29 -9.14 -4.39 20.92
C LEU A 29 -8.40 -5.70 21.29
N LEU A 30 -7.32 -6.06 20.60
CA LEU A 30 -6.51 -7.23 20.96
C LEU A 30 -5.87 -7.08 22.35
N VAL A 31 -5.49 -5.87 22.75
CA VAL A 31 -4.97 -5.59 24.10
C VAL A 31 -6.06 -5.74 25.14
N GLU A 32 -7.29 -5.29 24.89
CA GLU A 32 -8.43 -5.47 25.80
C GLU A 32 -8.83 -6.94 25.97
N LEU A 33 -8.65 -7.75 24.91
CA LEU A 33 -8.92 -9.19 24.93
C LEU A 33 -7.75 -10.00 25.53
N ASP A 34 -6.73 -9.36 26.12
CA ASP A 34 -5.52 -10.01 26.63
C ASP A 34 -4.86 -10.97 25.63
N ALA A 35 -4.95 -10.66 24.33
CA ALA A 35 -4.40 -11.49 23.27
C ALA A 35 -2.87 -11.62 23.40
N PRO A 36 -2.29 -12.79 23.07
CA PRO A 36 -0.84 -12.96 23.02
C PRO A 36 -0.17 -11.91 22.13
N LYS A 37 1.00 -11.41 22.51
CA LYS A 37 1.72 -10.35 21.78
C LYS A 37 2.02 -10.71 20.32
N GLU A 38 2.14 -12.00 20.02
CA GLU A 38 2.37 -12.56 18.69
C GLU A 38 1.17 -12.39 17.75
N VAL A 39 -0.02 -12.15 18.28
CA VAL A 39 -1.26 -11.99 17.50
C VAL A 39 -1.30 -10.60 16.81
N THR A 40 -0.75 -9.58 17.43
CA THR A 40 -0.76 -8.21 16.87
C THR A 40 -0.12 -8.11 15.48
N PRO A 41 1.08 -8.66 15.22
CA PRO A 41 1.64 -8.68 13.87
C PRO A 41 0.81 -9.48 12.86
N MET A 42 0.03 -10.46 13.30
CA MET A 42 -0.82 -11.27 12.43
C MET A 42 -1.92 -10.46 11.76
N LEU A 43 -2.38 -9.35 12.35
CA LEU A 43 -3.31 -8.44 11.65
C LEU A 43 -2.75 -8.00 10.30
N LYS A 44 -1.53 -7.49 10.30
CA LYS A 44 -0.89 -7.02 9.06
C LYS A 44 -0.53 -8.17 8.12
N PHE A 45 -0.17 -9.32 8.66
CA PHE A 45 0.07 -10.54 7.90
C PHE A 45 -1.18 -10.97 7.12
N PHE A 46 -2.34 -11.11 7.76
CA PHE A 46 -3.59 -11.51 7.08
C PHE A 46 -4.06 -10.47 6.07
N PHE A 47 -3.87 -9.19 6.37
CA PHE A 47 -4.13 -8.12 5.41
C PHE A 47 -3.28 -8.26 4.15
N THR A 48 -1.97 -8.46 4.29
CA THR A 48 -1.02 -8.57 3.18
C THR A 48 -1.20 -9.87 2.40
N VAL A 49 -1.44 -10.99 3.08
CA VAL A 49 -1.69 -12.30 2.45
C VAL A 49 -2.91 -12.25 1.54
N SER A 50 -3.94 -11.46 1.86
CA SER A 50 -5.11 -11.29 1.00
C SER A 50 -4.74 -10.83 -0.41
N TYR A 51 -3.77 -9.95 -0.56
CA TYR A 51 -3.28 -9.50 -1.87
C TYR A 51 -2.59 -10.60 -2.67
N VAL A 52 -1.90 -11.51 -2.01
CA VAL A 52 -1.20 -12.62 -2.66
C VAL A 52 -2.19 -13.72 -3.08
N VAL A 53 -3.04 -14.14 -2.15
CA VAL A 53 -3.98 -15.25 -2.37
C VAL A 53 -5.07 -14.89 -3.37
N LEU A 54 -5.56 -13.65 -3.32
CA LEU A 54 -6.67 -13.19 -4.19
C LEU A 54 -6.19 -12.62 -5.53
N ALA A 55 -4.90 -12.51 -5.77
CA ALA A 55 -4.33 -11.85 -6.95
C ALA A 55 -4.93 -12.33 -8.27
N ALA A 56 -5.13 -13.67 -8.42
CA ALA A 56 -5.69 -14.26 -9.63
C ALA A 56 -7.17 -13.88 -9.89
N PHE A 57 -7.86 -13.44 -8.86
CA PHE A 57 -9.31 -13.17 -8.91
C PHE A 57 -9.65 -11.70 -8.99
N VAL A 58 -8.89 -10.86 -8.26
CA VAL A 58 -9.22 -9.43 -8.09
C VAL A 58 -9.03 -8.62 -9.37
N GLY A 59 -8.10 -9.02 -10.24
CA GLY A 59 -7.91 -8.37 -11.55
C GLY A 59 -9.13 -8.55 -12.46
N ALA A 60 -9.60 -9.79 -12.60
CA ALA A 60 -10.78 -10.12 -13.36
C ALA A 60 -12.04 -9.46 -12.77
N PHE A 61 -12.17 -9.46 -11.44
CA PHE A 61 -13.26 -8.76 -10.75
C PHE A 61 -13.25 -7.26 -11.04
N ALA A 62 -12.09 -6.60 -10.96
CA ALA A 62 -11.94 -5.19 -11.26
C ALA A 62 -12.28 -4.82 -12.71
N ASP A 63 -12.08 -5.75 -13.66
CA ASP A 63 -12.37 -5.56 -15.08
C ASP A 63 -13.78 -6.00 -15.47
N SER A 64 -14.52 -6.66 -14.57
CA SER A 64 -15.87 -7.14 -14.83
C SER A 64 -16.95 -6.07 -14.80
N ARG A 65 -16.68 -4.92 -14.17
CA ARG A 65 -17.64 -3.83 -13.92
C ARG A 65 -16.95 -2.46 -14.02
N PRO A 66 -17.72 -1.35 -14.11
CA PRO A 66 -17.17 0.00 -13.98
C PRO A 66 -16.38 0.16 -12.69
N LYS A 67 -15.20 0.78 -12.77
CA LYS A 67 -14.25 0.86 -11.64
C LYS A 67 -14.86 1.50 -10.39
N GLY A 68 -15.70 2.54 -10.54
CA GLY A 68 -16.41 3.17 -9.42
C GLY A 68 -17.31 2.17 -8.68
N THR A 69 -18.03 1.31 -9.42
CA THR A 69 -18.86 0.25 -8.83
C THR A 69 -18.01 -0.79 -8.08
N VAL A 70 -16.87 -1.19 -8.64
CA VAL A 70 -15.94 -2.11 -7.97
C VAL A 70 -15.42 -1.49 -6.67
N MET A 71 -14.99 -0.23 -6.71
CA MET A 71 -14.51 0.51 -5.53
C MET A 71 -15.60 0.63 -4.46
N PHE A 72 -16.85 0.87 -4.84
CA PHE A 72 -17.98 0.87 -3.92
C PHE A 72 -18.22 -0.49 -3.26
N LEU A 73 -18.29 -1.56 -4.05
CA LEU A 73 -18.51 -2.92 -3.53
C LEU A 73 -17.40 -3.36 -2.57
N THR A 74 -16.15 -3.09 -2.92
CA THR A 74 -15.00 -3.47 -2.11
C THR A 74 -14.88 -2.65 -0.83
N ASN A 75 -15.26 -1.38 -0.86
CA ASN A 75 -15.41 -0.58 0.35
C ASN A 75 -16.55 -1.09 1.26
N THR A 76 -17.65 -1.57 0.66
CA THR A 76 -18.74 -2.23 1.41
C THR A 76 -18.23 -3.49 2.12
N ILE A 77 -17.36 -4.28 1.49
CA ILE A 77 -16.70 -5.43 2.15
C ILE A 77 -15.88 -4.97 3.36
N LYS A 78 -15.16 -3.85 3.26
CA LYS A 78 -14.42 -3.29 4.40
C LYS A 78 -15.35 -2.83 5.53
N ILE A 79 -16.50 -2.23 5.19
CA ILE A 79 -17.52 -1.86 6.19
C ILE A 79 -18.01 -3.13 6.90
N VAL A 80 -18.30 -4.19 6.18
CA VAL A 80 -18.72 -5.48 6.79
C VAL A 80 -17.63 -6.00 7.72
N GLY A 81 -16.36 -6.01 7.32
CA GLY A 81 -15.25 -6.41 8.17
C GLY A 81 -15.14 -5.55 9.45
N CYS A 82 -15.33 -4.23 9.32
CA CYS A 82 -15.35 -3.31 10.45
C CYS A 82 -16.55 -3.60 11.38
N MET A 83 -17.72 -3.92 10.84
CA MET A 83 -18.89 -4.28 11.65
C MET A 83 -18.69 -5.61 12.37
N VAL A 84 -18.06 -6.61 11.73
CA VAL A 84 -17.72 -7.89 12.40
C VAL A 84 -16.72 -7.64 13.53
N LEU A 85 -15.77 -6.72 13.37
CA LEU A 85 -14.86 -6.30 14.45
C LEU A 85 -15.64 -5.64 15.60
N LEU A 86 -16.51 -4.69 15.28
CA LEU A 86 -17.32 -3.96 16.26
C LEU A 86 -18.20 -4.90 17.10
N PHE A 87 -18.76 -5.92 16.49
CA PHE A 87 -19.63 -6.89 17.13
C PHE A 87 -18.95 -8.22 17.45
N SER A 88 -17.61 -8.25 17.53
CA SER A 88 -16.84 -9.49 17.74
C SER A 88 -17.23 -10.22 19.03
N GLU A 89 -17.54 -9.51 20.09
CA GLU A 89 -17.98 -10.07 21.37
C GLU A 89 -19.30 -10.86 21.27
N PHE A 90 -20.20 -10.45 20.36
CA PHE A 90 -21.46 -11.15 20.13
C PHE A 90 -21.32 -12.40 19.24
N ILE A 91 -20.18 -12.54 18.57
CA ILE A 91 -19.89 -13.64 17.63
C ILE A 91 -19.08 -14.74 18.34
N ALA A 92 -19.38 -15.02 19.61
CA ALA A 92 -18.67 -16.04 20.36
C ALA A 92 -18.81 -17.43 19.72
N ILE A 93 -17.71 -17.99 19.21
CA ILE A 93 -17.65 -19.36 18.68
C ILE A 93 -17.14 -20.29 19.78
N ARG A 94 -17.94 -21.25 20.20
CA ARG A 94 -17.56 -22.20 21.26
C ARG A 94 -16.21 -22.87 20.95
N GLY A 95 -15.26 -22.74 21.88
CA GLY A 95 -13.94 -23.37 21.79
C GLY A 95 -12.92 -22.58 20.96
N THR A 96 -13.24 -21.32 20.60
CA THR A 96 -12.34 -20.43 19.88
C THR A 96 -12.07 -19.20 20.75
N GLU A 97 -10.83 -18.77 20.85
CA GLU A 97 -10.46 -17.52 21.51
C GLU A 97 -10.94 -16.32 20.69
N ASP A 98 -11.46 -15.29 21.33
CA ASP A 98 -12.13 -14.15 20.70
C ASP A 98 -11.19 -13.38 19.76
N TYR A 99 -9.88 -13.37 20.02
CA TYR A 99 -8.91 -12.71 19.13
C TYR A 99 -8.80 -13.34 17.74
N TYR A 100 -9.19 -14.62 17.54
CA TYR A 100 -9.27 -15.20 16.19
C TYR A 100 -10.39 -14.58 15.35
N ILE A 101 -11.47 -14.17 15.99
CA ILE A 101 -12.57 -13.45 15.32
C ILE A 101 -12.07 -12.09 14.85
N VAL A 102 -11.29 -11.39 15.69
CA VAL A 102 -10.65 -10.12 15.34
C VAL A 102 -9.72 -10.28 14.13
N LEU A 103 -8.88 -11.33 14.11
CA LEU A 103 -8.01 -11.62 12.97
C LEU A 103 -8.79 -11.93 11.70
N ALA A 104 -9.86 -12.75 11.79
CA ALA A 104 -10.70 -13.09 10.65
C ALA A 104 -11.43 -11.87 10.09
N ALA A 105 -12.00 -11.03 10.97
CA ALA A 105 -12.68 -9.80 10.59
C ALA A 105 -11.72 -8.80 9.92
N TYR A 106 -10.52 -8.65 10.46
CA TYR A 106 -9.48 -7.81 9.84
C TYR A 106 -9.00 -8.40 8.51
N GLY A 107 -9.00 -9.72 8.37
CA GLY A 107 -8.78 -10.42 7.10
C GLY A 107 -9.84 -10.08 6.05
N ILE A 108 -11.12 -9.93 6.44
CA ILE A 108 -12.20 -9.46 5.54
C ILE A 108 -11.90 -8.03 5.04
N VAL A 109 -11.42 -7.15 5.92
CA VAL A 109 -10.98 -5.80 5.51
C VAL A 109 -9.84 -5.88 4.51
N GLY A 110 -8.84 -6.75 4.74
CA GLY A 110 -7.75 -7.02 3.82
C GLY A 110 -8.20 -7.54 2.46
N LEU A 111 -9.23 -8.41 2.44
CA LEU A 111 -9.86 -8.89 1.21
C LEU A 111 -10.49 -7.71 0.44
N GLY A 112 -11.24 -6.84 1.12
CA GLY A 112 -11.79 -5.63 0.53
C GLY A 112 -10.70 -4.71 -0.04
N ALA A 113 -9.60 -4.52 0.68
CA ALA A 113 -8.47 -3.70 0.27
C ALA A 113 -7.75 -4.29 -0.96
N ALA A 114 -7.51 -5.60 -0.98
CA ALA A 114 -6.90 -6.30 -2.11
C ALA A 114 -7.74 -6.18 -3.39
N ALA A 115 -9.06 -6.29 -3.27
CA ALA A 115 -9.98 -6.15 -4.40
C ALA A 115 -10.21 -4.68 -4.83
N TYR A 116 -10.05 -3.72 -3.91
CA TYR A 116 -10.14 -2.28 -4.19
C TYR A 116 -8.97 -1.77 -5.04
N SER A 117 -7.78 -2.27 -4.78
CA SER A 117 -6.54 -1.76 -5.36
C SER A 117 -6.48 -1.82 -6.90
N PRO A 118 -6.86 -2.93 -7.58
CA PRO A 118 -6.86 -2.97 -9.05
C PRO A 118 -7.82 -1.96 -9.70
N ALA A 119 -8.94 -1.65 -9.06
CA ALA A 119 -9.88 -0.65 -9.56
C ALA A 119 -9.33 0.77 -9.33
N LYS A 120 -8.78 1.05 -8.15
CA LYS A 120 -8.21 2.35 -7.77
C LYS A 120 -7.08 2.82 -8.70
N TYR A 121 -6.12 1.96 -8.96
CA TYR A 121 -5.02 2.30 -9.86
C TYR A 121 -5.40 2.14 -11.34
N GLY A 122 -6.22 1.14 -11.66
CA GLY A 122 -6.66 0.86 -13.03
C GLY A 122 -7.46 2.01 -13.63
N ILE A 123 -8.31 2.69 -12.86
CA ILE A 123 -9.12 3.80 -13.35
C ILE A 123 -8.27 4.98 -13.83
N LEU A 124 -7.04 5.15 -13.34
CA LEU A 124 -6.16 6.22 -13.78
C LEU A 124 -5.78 6.09 -15.25
N THR A 125 -5.49 4.86 -15.69
CA THR A 125 -5.12 4.58 -17.08
C THR A 125 -6.31 4.64 -18.03
N GLU A 126 -7.53 4.51 -17.51
CA GLU A 126 -8.77 4.67 -18.28
C GLU A 126 -9.20 6.14 -18.39
N LEU A 127 -8.95 6.94 -17.33
CA LEU A 127 -9.43 8.31 -17.22
C LEU A 127 -8.44 9.34 -17.79
N LEU A 128 -7.15 9.04 -17.74
CA LEU A 128 -6.07 9.99 -18.01
C LEU A 128 -5.18 9.53 -19.15
N PRO A 129 -4.70 10.49 -19.99
CA PRO A 129 -3.71 10.19 -21.01
C PRO A 129 -2.35 9.84 -20.34
N PRO A 130 -1.47 9.09 -21.04
CA PRO A 130 -0.18 8.63 -20.51
C PRO A 130 0.68 9.73 -19.90
N GLU A 131 0.68 10.93 -20.49
CA GLU A 131 1.49 12.08 -20.05
C GLU A 131 1.11 12.57 -18.63
N LYS A 132 -0.12 12.29 -18.19
CA LYS A 132 -0.63 12.70 -16.88
C LYS A 132 -0.49 11.61 -15.80
N LEU A 133 -0.05 10.40 -16.17
CA LEU A 133 0.02 9.27 -15.22
C LEU A 133 1.04 9.50 -14.10
N VAL A 134 2.20 10.13 -14.40
CA VAL A 134 3.19 10.44 -13.36
C VAL A 134 2.62 11.43 -12.35
N LEU A 135 1.95 12.48 -12.83
CA LEU A 135 1.27 13.43 -11.96
C LEU A 135 0.18 12.78 -11.11
N ALA A 136 -0.63 11.90 -11.71
CA ALA A 136 -1.69 11.20 -10.99
C ALA A 136 -1.14 10.24 -9.94
N ASN A 137 -0.07 9.50 -10.23
CA ASN A 137 0.60 8.65 -9.26
C ASN A 137 1.24 9.46 -8.13
N GLY A 138 1.82 10.63 -8.42
CA GLY A 138 2.31 11.54 -7.39
C GLY A 138 1.20 11.97 -6.41
N TRP A 139 0.01 12.28 -6.92
CA TRP A 139 -1.16 12.57 -6.08
C TRP A 139 -1.59 11.36 -5.23
N ILE A 140 -1.67 10.16 -5.84
CA ILE A 140 -2.04 8.93 -5.10
C ILE A 140 -1.03 8.64 -4.00
N GLU A 141 0.26 8.64 -4.30
CA GLU A 141 1.29 8.33 -3.31
C GLU A 141 1.32 9.39 -2.19
N GLY A 142 1.23 10.68 -2.53
CA GLY A 142 1.14 11.75 -1.54
C GLY A 142 -0.06 11.60 -0.60
N LEU A 143 -1.24 11.31 -1.16
CA LEU A 143 -2.45 11.09 -0.37
C LEU A 143 -2.41 9.77 0.42
N THR A 144 -1.79 8.73 -0.11
CA THR A 144 -1.60 7.46 0.60
C THR A 144 -0.75 7.68 1.85
N VAL A 145 0.36 8.41 1.72
CA VAL A 145 1.22 8.77 2.85
C VAL A 145 0.46 9.64 3.87
N ALA A 146 -0.26 10.66 3.39
CA ALA A 146 -1.09 11.51 4.26
C ALA A 146 -2.15 10.68 4.99
N SER A 147 -2.81 9.73 4.32
CA SER A 147 -3.79 8.83 4.91
C SER A 147 -3.20 7.92 5.96
N ILE A 148 -1.97 7.41 5.76
CA ILE A 148 -1.28 6.57 6.74
C ILE A 148 -1.03 7.38 8.02
N VAL A 149 -0.43 8.57 7.90
CA VAL A 149 -0.11 9.41 9.05
C VAL A 149 -1.38 9.86 9.77
N LEU A 150 -2.32 10.46 9.04
CA LEU A 150 -3.56 10.98 9.63
C LEU A 150 -4.46 9.87 10.15
N GLY A 151 -4.52 8.71 9.48
CA GLY A 151 -5.29 7.56 9.92
C GLY A 151 -4.73 6.97 11.22
N THR A 152 -3.41 6.81 11.32
CA THR A 152 -2.76 6.34 12.55
C THR A 152 -2.99 7.32 13.70
N VAL A 153 -2.84 8.63 13.46
CA VAL A 153 -3.10 9.67 14.47
C VAL A 153 -4.59 9.68 14.87
N ALA A 154 -5.49 9.62 13.89
CA ALA A 154 -6.93 9.55 14.15
C ALA A 154 -7.30 8.31 14.98
N GLY A 155 -6.79 7.13 14.60
CA GLY A 155 -6.98 5.90 15.39
C GLY A 155 -6.48 6.05 16.83
N GLY A 156 -5.28 6.58 17.00
CA GLY A 156 -4.72 6.84 18.34
C GLY A 156 -5.54 7.86 19.16
N LEU A 157 -6.04 8.91 18.53
CA LEU A 157 -6.92 9.90 19.21
C LEU A 157 -8.26 9.29 19.60
N LEU A 158 -8.86 8.49 18.74
CA LEU A 158 -10.18 7.88 19.01
C LEU A 158 -10.15 6.89 20.18
N ILE A 159 -9.04 6.19 20.38
CA ILE A 159 -8.88 5.28 21.54
C ILE A 159 -8.36 5.99 22.79
N ASN A 160 -8.02 7.28 22.71
CA ASN A 160 -7.58 8.03 23.88
C ASN A 160 -8.70 8.12 24.94
N PRO A 161 -8.43 7.85 26.24
CA PRO A 161 -9.46 7.82 27.29
C PRO A 161 -10.36 9.05 27.33
N LYS A 162 -9.82 10.25 27.15
CA LYS A 162 -10.59 11.50 27.16
C LYS A 162 -11.54 11.62 25.97
N VAL A 163 -11.13 11.13 24.79
CA VAL A 163 -11.95 11.19 23.57
C VAL A 163 -12.98 10.08 23.59
N SER A 164 -12.60 8.88 23.95
CA SER A 164 -13.50 7.72 24.03
C SER A 164 -14.60 7.93 25.07
N GLU A 165 -14.29 8.50 26.24
CA GLU A 165 -15.28 8.85 27.25
C GLU A 165 -16.36 9.81 26.68
N VAL A 166 -15.96 10.83 25.94
CA VAL A 166 -16.89 11.74 25.26
C VAL A 166 -17.73 10.98 24.23
N LEU A 167 -17.11 10.12 23.43
CA LEU A 167 -17.82 9.34 22.41
C LEU A 167 -18.83 8.36 23.02
N LEU A 168 -18.47 7.71 24.11
CA LEU A 168 -19.35 6.77 24.84
C LEU A 168 -20.51 7.50 25.52
N THR A 169 -20.32 8.75 25.99
CA THR A 169 -21.38 9.55 26.63
C THR A 169 -22.30 10.25 25.62
N MET A 170 -21.89 10.39 24.34
CA MET A 170 -22.67 11.11 23.31
C MET A 170 -23.90 10.36 22.81
N ASP A 171 -24.14 9.11 23.22
CA ASP A 171 -25.29 8.30 22.79
C ASP A 171 -25.49 8.36 21.25
N ILE A 172 -24.38 8.27 20.51
CA ILE A 172 -24.36 8.47 19.04
C ILE A 172 -25.24 7.45 18.32
N VAL A 173 -25.52 6.33 18.97
CA VAL A 173 -26.41 5.29 18.48
C VAL A 173 -27.59 5.18 19.44
N PRO A 174 -28.83 5.51 19.00
CA PRO A 174 -30.01 5.57 19.88
C PRO A 174 -30.53 4.19 20.34
N PHE A 175 -29.75 3.14 20.16
CA PHE A 175 -30.02 1.80 20.64
C PHE A 175 -28.96 1.39 21.64
N ALA A 176 -29.32 0.73 22.71
CA ALA A 176 -28.40 0.07 23.64
C ALA A 176 -27.65 -1.04 22.86
N THR A 177 -26.53 -0.66 22.24
CA THR A 177 -25.84 -1.49 21.23
C THR A 177 -24.68 -2.30 21.83
N GLY A 178 -24.42 -2.21 23.15
CA GLY A 178 -23.28 -2.86 23.77
C GLY A 178 -21.94 -2.27 23.31
N ILE A 179 -21.90 -0.98 22.98
CA ILE A 179 -20.66 -0.26 22.70
C ILE A 179 -20.18 0.35 24.01
N ASP A 180 -19.30 -0.38 24.69
CA ASP A 180 -18.89 -0.04 26.06
C ASP A 180 -17.38 0.28 26.14
N THR A 181 -16.61 0.01 25.07
CA THR A 181 -15.15 0.15 25.06
C THR A 181 -14.65 1.22 24.09
N ALA A 182 -13.42 1.70 24.33
CA ALA A 182 -12.78 2.71 23.50
C ALA A 182 -12.54 2.22 22.05
N PRO A 183 -12.06 1.01 21.79
CA PRO A 183 -11.92 0.49 20.44
C PRO A 183 -13.25 0.38 19.69
N GLU A 184 -14.32 -0.03 20.36
CA GLU A 184 -15.66 -0.13 19.75
C GLU A 184 -16.19 1.26 19.34
N ALA A 185 -16.10 2.25 20.23
CA ALA A 185 -16.44 3.63 19.91
C ALA A 185 -15.62 4.18 18.72
N ALA A 186 -14.32 3.87 18.69
CA ALA A 186 -13.45 4.23 17.58
C ALA A 186 -13.91 3.56 16.27
N MET A 187 -14.30 2.29 16.28
CA MET A 187 -14.76 1.55 15.10
C MET A 187 -16.05 2.12 14.52
N VAL A 188 -16.94 2.67 15.35
CA VAL A 188 -18.14 3.40 14.85
C VAL A 188 -17.71 4.60 14.00
N ILE A 189 -16.79 5.43 14.48
CA ILE A 189 -16.30 6.61 13.75
C ILE A 189 -15.54 6.16 12.48
N ILE A 190 -14.72 5.12 12.57
CA ILE A 190 -13.97 4.57 11.43
C ILE A 190 -14.93 4.04 10.36
N SER A 191 -16.02 3.39 10.76
CA SER A 191 -17.05 2.96 9.83
C SER A 191 -17.68 4.11 9.05
N LEU A 192 -17.85 5.28 9.68
CA LEU A 192 -18.29 6.49 8.99
C LEU A 192 -17.28 6.96 7.93
N PHE A 193 -15.97 6.85 8.17
CA PHE A 193 -14.97 7.15 7.15
C PHE A 193 -15.08 6.21 5.94
N TYR A 194 -15.33 4.91 6.15
CA TYR A 194 -15.61 3.98 5.06
C TYR A 194 -16.90 4.31 4.32
N VAL A 195 -17.96 4.72 5.05
CA VAL A 195 -19.22 5.15 4.42
C VAL A 195 -19.01 6.40 3.57
N ILE A 196 -18.26 7.39 4.06
CA ILE A 196 -17.90 8.58 3.29
C ILE A 196 -17.13 8.17 2.01
N ALA A 197 -16.15 7.29 2.14
CA ALA A 197 -15.42 6.76 0.98
C ALA A 197 -16.35 6.04 0.00
N ALA A 198 -17.28 5.23 0.49
CA ALA A 198 -18.27 4.53 -0.34
C ALA A 198 -19.20 5.52 -1.08
N ILE A 199 -19.62 6.59 -0.41
CA ILE A 199 -20.41 7.66 -1.03
C ILE A 199 -19.61 8.32 -2.16
N PHE A 200 -18.35 8.69 -1.93
CA PHE A 200 -17.50 9.22 -3.01
C PHE A 200 -17.34 8.25 -4.16
N ASN A 201 -17.25 6.93 -3.89
CA ASN A 201 -17.16 5.92 -4.96
C ASN A 201 -18.39 5.89 -5.87
N LEU A 202 -19.59 6.22 -5.36
CA LEU A 202 -20.82 6.31 -6.18
C LEU A 202 -20.79 7.49 -7.17
N PHE A 203 -20.03 8.55 -6.87
CA PHE A 203 -19.86 9.72 -7.74
C PHE A 203 -18.69 9.60 -8.71
N ILE A 204 -17.97 8.48 -8.71
CA ILE A 204 -16.91 8.23 -9.69
C ILE A 204 -17.54 8.04 -11.06
N PRO A 205 -17.15 8.83 -12.09
CA PRO A 205 -17.72 8.73 -13.41
C PRO A 205 -17.36 7.40 -14.07
N ASP A 206 -18.30 6.85 -14.85
CA ASP A 206 -17.99 5.72 -15.74
C ASP A 206 -17.02 6.22 -16.83
N THR A 207 -15.88 5.56 -16.95
CA THR A 207 -14.86 5.89 -17.95
C THR A 207 -15.25 5.48 -19.37
N GLY A 208 -16.28 4.64 -19.49
CA GLY A 208 -16.70 4.03 -20.75
C GLY A 208 -15.80 2.87 -21.19
N ALA A 209 -14.70 2.60 -20.51
CA ALA A 209 -13.86 1.44 -20.79
C ALA A 209 -14.63 0.13 -20.52
N ARG A 210 -14.56 -0.77 -21.48
CA ARG A 210 -15.16 -2.11 -21.37
C ARG A 210 -14.10 -3.14 -21.72
N TYR A 211 -14.04 -4.18 -20.90
CA TYR A 211 -13.12 -5.29 -21.10
C TYR A 211 -13.89 -6.54 -21.53
N ARG A 212 -13.17 -7.48 -22.12
CA ARG A 212 -13.74 -8.77 -22.50
C ARG A 212 -14.39 -9.44 -21.28
N LYS A 213 -15.51 -10.14 -21.50
CA LYS A 213 -16.22 -10.86 -20.45
C LYS A 213 -15.28 -11.79 -19.70
N GLN A 214 -15.20 -11.60 -18.39
CA GLN A 214 -14.30 -12.36 -17.52
C GLN A 214 -14.86 -13.76 -17.26
N SER A 215 -13.96 -14.73 -17.11
CA SER A 215 -14.36 -16.10 -16.74
C SER A 215 -14.81 -16.15 -15.28
N VAL A 216 -15.71 -17.08 -14.97
CA VAL A 216 -16.13 -17.40 -13.59
C VAL A 216 -15.42 -18.68 -13.09
N ASN A 217 -14.72 -19.41 -13.96
CA ASN A 217 -14.02 -20.64 -13.61
C ASN A 217 -12.70 -20.31 -12.87
N PRO A 218 -12.53 -20.73 -11.60
CA PRO A 218 -11.32 -20.41 -10.81
C PRO A 218 -10.02 -20.89 -11.47
N ILE A 219 -10.01 -22.08 -12.07
CA ILE A 219 -8.81 -22.65 -12.73
C ILE A 219 -8.42 -21.77 -13.91
N LYS A 220 -9.42 -21.32 -14.69
CA LYS A 220 -9.16 -20.42 -15.82
C LYS A 220 -8.66 -19.06 -15.34
N LEU A 221 -9.21 -18.50 -14.25
CA LEU A 221 -8.74 -17.25 -13.68
C LEU A 221 -7.27 -17.33 -13.22
N VAL A 222 -6.87 -18.45 -12.61
CA VAL A 222 -5.46 -18.69 -12.24
C VAL A 222 -4.57 -18.81 -13.49
N ALA A 223 -5.03 -19.50 -14.53
CA ALA A 223 -4.29 -19.61 -15.80
C ALA A 223 -4.17 -18.24 -16.50
N ASP A 224 -5.25 -17.46 -16.54
CA ASP A 224 -5.25 -16.11 -17.11
C ASP A 224 -4.31 -15.17 -16.31
N PHE A 225 -4.29 -15.27 -14.98
CA PHE A 225 -3.36 -14.54 -14.14
C PHE A 225 -1.90 -14.92 -14.43
N ALA A 226 -1.60 -16.22 -14.53
CA ALA A 226 -0.26 -16.70 -14.88
C ALA A 226 0.19 -16.20 -16.26
N HIS A 227 -0.74 -16.14 -17.22
CA HIS A 227 -0.47 -15.54 -18.53
C HIS A 227 -0.17 -14.04 -18.42
N CYS A 228 -0.97 -13.29 -17.67
CA CYS A 228 -0.75 -11.85 -17.43
C CYS A 228 0.59 -11.60 -16.72
N PHE A 229 0.91 -12.41 -15.72
CA PHE A 229 2.17 -12.37 -15.00
C PHE A 229 3.36 -12.56 -15.94
N THR A 230 3.35 -13.63 -16.75
CA THR A 230 4.43 -13.92 -17.69
C THR A 230 4.53 -12.87 -18.79
N THR A 231 3.43 -12.34 -19.27
CA THR A 231 3.38 -11.29 -20.28
C THR A 231 4.07 -10.02 -19.78
N LEU A 232 3.73 -9.58 -18.56
CA LEU A 232 4.29 -8.35 -17.98
C LEU A 232 5.80 -8.52 -17.66
N TRP A 233 6.22 -9.70 -17.19
CA TRP A 233 7.63 -10.02 -16.95
C TRP A 233 8.45 -10.23 -18.25
N LYS A 234 7.81 -10.46 -19.40
CA LYS A 234 8.47 -10.52 -20.71
C LYS A 234 8.57 -9.19 -21.42
N ASP A 235 7.71 -8.22 -21.07
CA ASP A 235 7.79 -6.88 -21.65
C ASP A 235 9.01 -6.13 -21.14
N LYS A 236 9.83 -5.59 -22.06
CA LYS A 236 11.13 -4.96 -21.72
C LYS A 236 11.05 -3.77 -20.79
N LEU A 237 9.94 -3.02 -20.82
CA LEU A 237 9.69 -1.91 -19.90
C LEU A 237 8.90 -2.36 -18.66
N GLY A 238 7.95 -3.28 -18.86
CA GLY A 238 7.16 -3.87 -17.80
C GLY A 238 8.01 -4.57 -16.76
N GLN A 239 8.96 -5.42 -17.18
CA GLN A 239 9.84 -6.15 -16.27
C GLN A 239 10.72 -5.23 -15.41
N ILE A 240 11.22 -4.12 -15.96
CA ILE A 240 12.04 -3.15 -15.21
C ILE A 240 11.18 -2.40 -14.20
N SER A 241 10.05 -1.86 -14.63
CA SER A 241 9.14 -1.13 -13.74
C SER A 241 8.54 -2.03 -12.66
N LEU A 242 8.17 -3.27 -13.00
CA LEU A 242 7.65 -4.24 -12.04
C LEU A 242 8.72 -4.65 -11.01
N ALA A 243 9.97 -4.90 -11.45
CA ALA A 243 11.07 -5.20 -10.54
C ALA A 243 11.34 -4.05 -9.56
N VAL A 244 11.34 -2.80 -10.05
CA VAL A 244 11.55 -1.61 -9.22
C VAL A 244 10.44 -1.44 -8.19
N THR A 245 9.16 -1.50 -8.59
CA THR A 245 8.04 -1.33 -7.65
C THR A 245 7.99 -2.45 -6.62
N THR A 246 8.28 -3.68 -7.05
CA THR A 246 8.38 -4.85 -6.16
C THR A 246 9.47 -4.66 -5.11
N LEU A 247 10.68 -4.24 -5.51
CA LEU A 247 11.78 -3.96 -4.58
C LEU A 247 11.46 -2.80 -3.65
N PHE A 248 10.85 -1.72 -4.16
CA PHE A 248 10.48 -0.54 -3.38
C PHE A 248 9.56 -0.91 -2.21
N TRP A 249 8.48 -1.62 -2.46
CA TRP A 249 7.51 -1.94 -1.42
C TRP A 249 8.06 -2.92 -0.39
N GLY A 250 8.81 -3.93 -0.81
CA GLY A 250 9.50 -4.84 0.11
C GLY A 250 10.55 -4.14 0.97
N ALA A 251 11.37 -3.30 0.33
CA ALA A 251 12.38 -2.51 1.03
C ALA A 251 11.75 -1.48 1.96
N GLY A 252 10.69 -0.79 1.52
CA GLY A 252 9.98 0.21 2.33
C GLY A 252 9.37 -0.39 3.60
N ALA A 253 8.71 -1.55 3.48
CA ALA A 253 8.14 -2.25 4.62
C ALA A 253 9.22 -2.69 5.63
N THR A 254 10.37 -3.15 5.14
CA THR A 254 11.50 -3.57 5.98
C THR A 254 12.19 -2.37 6.63
N LEU A 255 12.41 -1.31 5.87
CA LEU A 255 13.01 -0.07 6.37
C LEU A 255 12.22 0.52 7.54
N GLN A 256 10.91 0.39 7.52
CA GLN A 256 10.05 0.83 8.62
C GLN A 256 10.46 0.21 9.96
N PHE A 257 10.72 -1.10 9.98
CA PHE A 257 11.17 -1.80 11.19
C PHE A 257 12.64 -1.51 11.52
N ILE A 258 13.48 -1.39 10.50
CA ILE A 258 14.89 -1.01 10.67
C ILE A 258 14.98 0.37 11.34
N VAL A 259 14.23 1.37 10.89
CA VAL A 259 14.23 2.72 11.47
C VAL A 259 13.83 2.71 12.94
N LEU A 260 12.79 1.94 13.31
CA LEU A 260 12.37 1.81 14.70
C LEU A 260 13.47 1.20 15.58
N LYS A 261 14.02 0.08 15.13
CA LYS A 261 15.07 -0.61 15.91
C LYS A 261 16.36 0.19 15.99
N TRP A 262 16.72 0.88 14.91
CA TRP A 262 17.85 1.80 14.86
C TRP A 262 17.67 3.00 15.82
N ALA A 263 16.46 3.59 15.84
CA ALA A 263 16.14 4.68 16.75
C ALA A 263 16.27 4.26 18.21
N GLU A 264 15.81 3.06 18.57
CA GLU A 264 15.93 2.49 19.90
C GLU A 264 17.41 2.23 20.28
N VAL A 265 18.12 1.47 19.45
CA VAL A 265 19.46 0.94 19.79
C VAL A 265 20.56 1.97 19.58
N GLN A 266 20.53 2.73 18.48
CA GLN A 266 21.62 3.65 18.09
C GLN A 266 21.41 5.06 18.64
N LEU A 267 20.15 5.54 18.67
CA LEU A 267 19.85 6.91 19.08
C LEU A 267 19.33 6.98 20.53
N GLY A 268 19.06 5.83 21.17
CA GLY A 268 18.51 5.79 22.53
C GLY A 268 17.10 6.41 22.63
N LEU A 269 16.35 6.46 21.53
CA LEU A 269 15.04 7.07 21.49
C LEU A 269 13.95 6.07 21.91
N PRO A 270 12.98 6.49 22.72
CA PRO A 270 11.81 5.67 23.02
C PRO A 270 10.96 5.43 21.76
N LEU A 271 10.09 4.44 21.83
CA LEU A 271 9.30 3.94 20.68
C LEU A 271 8.46 5.03 20.00
N ASP A 272 7.87 5.93 20.80
CA ASP A 272 7.08 7.06 20.31
C ASP A 272 7.91 8.01 19.42
N LYS A 273 9.14 8.32 19.82
CA LYS A 273 10.06 9.14 19.02
C LYS A 273 10.61 8.39 17.81
N GLY A 274 10.82 7.08 17.90
CA GLY A 274 11.11 6.23 16.75
C GLY A 274 9.99 6.23 15.72
N ALA A 275 8.74 6.20 16.17
CA ALA A 275 7.57 6.32 15.29
C ALA A 275 7.49 7.69 14.58
N ILE A 276 7.91 8.79 15.25
CA ILE A 276 8.02 10.10 14.61
C ILE A 276 9.03 10.07 13.46
N LEU A 277 10.17 9.38 13.60
CA LEU A 277 11.14 9.23 12.51
C LEU A 277 10.54 8.51 11.30
N GLN A 278 9.69 7.51 11.50
CA GLN A 278 8.93 6.89 10.40
C GLN A 278 8.00 7.89 9.71
N GLY A 279 7.30 8.72 10.49
CA GLY A 279 6.48 9.81 9.95
C GLY A 279 7.31 10.79 9.11
N VAL A 280 8.55 11.06 9.52
CA VAL A 280 9.48 11.93 8.78
C VAL A 280 9.91 11.29 7.46
N VAL A 281 10.18 9.98 7.42
CA VAL A 281 10.41 9.25 6.14
C VAL A 281 9.19 9.39 5.23
N ALA A 282 7.99 9.24 5.78
CA ALA A 282 6.75 9.37 5.02
C ALA A 282 6.57 10.79 4.42
N VAL A 283 6.89 11.84 5.18
CA VAL A 283 6.92 13.22 4.67
C VAL A 283 7.96 13.35 3.53
N GLY A 284 9.12 12.74 3.68
CA GLY A 284 10.12 12.66 2.63
C GLY A 284 9.54 12.04 1.35
N ILE A 285 8.86 10.89 1.46
CA ILE A 285 8.22 10.21 0.32
C ILE A 285 7.24 11.15 -0.39
N ALA A 286 6.40 11.88 0.35
CA ALA A 286 5.47 12.85 -0.22
C ALA A 286 6.20 13.97 -0.98
N ILE A 287 7.28 14.52 -0.43
CA ILE A 287 8.11 15.54 -1.08
C ILE A 287 8.71 14.98 -2.38
N GLY A 288 9.28 13.78 -2.34
CA GLY A 288 9.85 13.10 -3.50
C GLY A 288 8.80 12.83 -4.58
N ALA A 289 7.61 12.36 -4.18
CA ALA A 289 6.50 12.10 -5.08
C ALA A 289 6.03 13.36 -5.82
N VAL A 290 5.84 14.47 -5.11
CA VAL A 290 5.46 15.76 -5.70
C VAL A 290 6.55 16.27 -6.65
N THR A 291 7.81 16.15 -6.25
CA THR A 291 8.95 16.56 -7.08
C THR A 291 9.03 15.73 -8.36
N ALA A 292 8.89 14.41 -8.27
CA ALA A 292 8.85 13.52 -9.43
C ALA A 292 7.68 13.86 -10.36
N ALA A 293 6.49 14.06 -9.80
CA ALA A 293 5.28 14.40 -10.55
C ALA A 293 5.44 15.70 -11.36
N ARG A 294 6.25 16.65 -10.86
CA ARG A 294 6.48 17.94 -11.52
C ARG A 294 7.58 17.88 -12.58
N PHE A 295 8.64 17.13 -12.33
CA PHE A 295 9.88 17.21 -13.12
C PHE A 295 10.18 16.00 -13.99
N VAL A 296 9.52 14.86 -13.74
CA VAL A 296 9.78 13.62 -14.47
C VAL A 296 8.60 13.27 -15.39
N PRO A 297 8.67 13.56 -16.69
CA PRO A 297 7.66 13.08 -17.63
C PRO A 297 7.78 11.56 -17.82
N LEU A 298 6.69 10.90 -18.23
CA LEU A 298 6.63 9.45 -18.40
C LEU A 298 7.76 8.91 -19.30
N LYS A 299 8.11 9.63 -20.37
CA LYS A 299 9.21 9.28 -21.29
C LYS A 299 10.59 9.23 -20.63
N LYS A 300 10.76 9.90 -19.49
CA LYS A 300 12.01 9.95 -18.73
C LYS A 300 11.97 9.06 -17.47
N SER A 301 10.95 8.22 -17.29
CA SER A 301 10.79 7.40 -16.09
C SER A 301 11.99 6.52 -15.78
N LEU A 302 12.68 6.00 -16.80
CA LEU A 302 13.88 5.17 -16.60
C LEU A 302 15.11 5.95 -16.13
N GLN A 303 15.11 7.28 -16.25
CA GLN A 303 16.22 8.14 -15.81
C GLN A 303 16.32 8.24 -14.28
N VAL A 304 15.28 7.83 -13.54
CA VAL A 304 15.27 7.85 -12.07
C VAL A 304 15.93 6.62 -11.45
N LEU A 305 16.26 5.58 -12.20
CA LEU A 305 16.87 4.33 -11.68
C LEU A 305 18.14 4.57 -10.83
N PRO A 306 19.06 5.49 -11.17
CA PRO A 306 20.23 5.77 -10.34
C PRO A 306 19.88 6.24 -8.92
N PHE A 307 18.73 6.90 -8.73
CA PHE A 307 18.29 7.31 -7.39
C PHE A 307 17.99 6.11 -6.48
N GLY A 308 17.50 4.99 -7.03
CA GLY A 308 17.31 3.76 -6.27
C GLY A 308 18.65 3.14 -5.80
N VAL A 309 19.68 3.20 -6.64
CA VAL A 309 21.04 2.77 -6.27
C VAL A 309 21.61 3.66 -5.18
N ALA A 310 21.53 4.99 -5.37
CA ALA A 310 22.03 5.97 -4.40
C ALA A 310 21.30 5.88 -3.06
N MET A 311 20.00 5.60 -3.06
CA MET A 311 19.18 5.45 -1.84
C MET A 311 19.72 4.34 -0.93
N GLY A 312 20.10 3.18 -1.49
CA GLY A 312 20.68 2.10 -0.69
C GLY A 312 21.98 2.52 0.01
N PHE A 313 22.83 3.29 -0.65
CA PHE A 313 24.04 3.86 -0.01
C PHE A 313 23.70 4.92 1.05
N VAL A 314 22.69 5.76 0.79
CA VAL A 314 22.24 6.76 1.77
C VAL A 314 21.68 6.08 3.02
N VAL A 315 20.99 4.96 2.89
CA VAL A 315 20.51 4.17 4.05
C VAL A 315 21.70 3.68 4.90
N ILE A 316 22.82 3.28 4.30
CA ILE A 316 24.01 2.84 5.03
C ILE A 316 24.57 3.96 5.91
N LEU A 317 24.40 5.23 5.54
CA LEU A 317 24.83 6.38 6.35
C LEU A 317 24.12 6.43 7.72
N MET A 318 22.99 5.75 7.90
CA MET A 318 22.31 5.64 9.20
C MET A 318 23.25 5.08 10.28
N VAL A 319 24.19 4.20 9.91
CA VAL A 319 25.19 3.62 10.82
C VAL A 319 26.09 4.70 11.46
N LEU A 320 26.37 5.77 10.74
CA LEU A 320 27.23 6.86 11.18
C LEU A 320 26.50 7.89 12.05
N VAL A 321 25.18 7.91 11.99
CA VAL A 321 24.37 8.91 12.70
C VAL A 321 24.15 8.46 14.15
N LYS A 322 24.55 9.30 15.10
CA LYS A 322 24.42 9.08 16.55
C LYS A 322 23.53 10.12 17.23
N SER A 323 22.98 11.06 16.49
CA SER A 323 22.16 12.15 17.02
C SER A 323 20.86 12.27 16.25
N ALA A 324 19.75 12.50 16.97
CA ALA A 324 18.45 12.73 16.38
C ALA A 324 18.43 13.91 15.40
N TRP A 325 19.23 14.95 15.64
CA TRP A 325 19.32 16.11 14.74
C TRP A 325 19.76 15.76 13.32
N PHE A 326 20.66 14.80 13.16
CA PHE A 326 21.08 14.29 11.85
C PHE A 326 20.16 13.18 11.33
N ALA A 327 19.44 12.49 12.22
CA ALA A 327 18.49 11.45 11.86
C ALA A 327 17.30 12.01 11.06
N TYR A 328 16.73 13.15 11.47
CA TYR A 328 15.59 13.78 10.78
C TYR A 328 15.89 14.09 9.31
N PRO A 329 16.93 14.88 8.97
CA PRO A 329 17.21 15.19 7.56
C PRO A 329 17.59 13.95 6.75
N LEU A 330 18.27 12.96 7.36
CA LEU A 330 18.57 11.71 6.68
C LEU A 330 17.31 10.92 6.35
N CYS A 331 16.36 10.82 7.27
CA CYS A 331 15.06 10.17 7.04
C CYS A 331 14.24 10.89 5.96
N VAL A 332 14.23 12.24 5.95
CA VAL A 332 13.60 13.01 4.86
C VAL A 332 14.27 12.70 3.53
N LEU A 333 15.60 12.66 3.48
CA LEU A 333 16.35 12.39 2.25
C LEU A 333 16.06 10.98 1.70
N VAL A 334 16.12 9.96 2.56
CA VAL A 334 15.78 8.57 2.16
C VAL A 334 14.36 8.50 1.62
N GLY A 335 13.40 9.09 2.34
CA GLY A 335 12.01 9.15 1.90
C GLY A 335 11.85 9.89 0.57
N ALA A 336 12.48 11.06 0.41
CA ALA A 336 12.39 11.85 -0.81
C ALA A 336 12.99 11.12 -2.03
N MET A 337 14.12 10.46 -1.86
CA MET A 337 14.68 9.62 -2.92
C MET A 337 13.74 8.47 -3.29
N ALA A 338 13.17 7.82 -2.28
CA ALA A 338 12.22 6.72 -2.48
C ALA A 338 10.97 7.18 -3.26
N GLY A 339 10.32 8.27 -2.86
CA GLY A 339 9.17 8.84 -3.56
C GLY A 339 9.50 9.32 -4.97
N TYR A 340 10.67 9.94 -5.14
CA TYR A 340 11.11 10.46 -6.43
C TYR A 340 11.31 9.36 -7.48
N PHE A 341 11.79 8.18 -7.10
CA PHE A 341 12.02 7.13 -8.06
C PHE A 341 10.83 6.20 -8.27
N VAL A 342 9.99 5.95 -7.25
CA VAL A 342 8.87 5.01 -7.38
C VAL A 342 7.71 5.55 -8.22
N VAL A 343 7.42 6.85 -8.11
CA VAL A 343 6.25 7.46 -8.79
C VAL A 343 6.32 7.35 -10.32
N PRO A 344 7.42 7.70 -10.99
CA PRO A 344 7.52 7.51 -12.43
C PRO A 344 7.53 6.04 -12.85
N MET A 345 8.08 5.15 -12.02
CA MET A 345 8.11 3.71 -12.28
C MET A 345 6.73 3.07 -12.16
N ASN A 346 5.93 3.48 -11.17
CA ASN A 346 4.51 3.10 -11.07
C ASN A 346 3.73 3.55 -12.31
N ALA A 347 3.92 4.80 -12.75
CA ALA A 347 3.24 5.33 -13.93
C ALA A 347 3.63 4.54 -15.19
N LEU A 348 4.91 4.21 -15.36
CA LEU A 348 5.39 3.41 -16.49
C LEU A 348 4.79 2.00 -16.47
N LEU A 349 4.77 1.35 -15.31
CA LEU A 349 4.19 0.02 -15.13
C LEU A 349 2.69 0.00 -15.46
N GLN A 350 1.94 0.97 -14.95
CA GLN A 350 0.51 1.11 -15.21
C GLN A 350 0.24 1.36 -16.71
N HIS A 351 1.03 2.22 -17.34
CA HIS A 351 0.94 2.48 -18.77
C HIS A 351 1.18 1.21 -19.59
N ARG A 352 2.28 0.50 -19.35
CA ARG A 352 2.61 -0.74 -20.08
C ARG A 352 1.55 -1.84 -19.82
N GLY A 353 1.17 -2.01 -18.59
CA GLY A 353 0.16 -2.98 -18.20
C GLY A 353 -1.20 -2.71 -18.86
N HIS A 354 -1.61 -1.43 -18.97
CA HIS A 354 -2.85 -1.05 -19.65
C HIS A 354 -2.80 -1.31 -21.16
N VAL A 355 -1.66 -1.02 -21.80
CA VAL A 355 -1.49 -1.24 -23.24
C VAL A 355 -1.50 -2.73 -23.59
N MET A 356 -0.80 -3.57 -22.81
CA MET A 356 -0.61 -4.99 -23.10
C MET A 356 -1.71 -5.90 -22.59
N LEU A 357 -2.30 -5.54 -21.46
CA LEU A 357 -3.28 -6.34 -20.75
C LEU A 357 -4.58 -5.53 -20.56
N SER A 358 -5.14 -5.64 -19.36
CA SER A 358 -6.20 -4.75 -18.88
C SER A 358 -5.72 -4.04 -17.62
N ALA A 359 -6.37 -2.95 -17.28
CA ALA A 359 -6.01 -2.15 -16.12
C ALA A 359 -6.09 -2.99 -14.82
N GLY A 360 -7.13 -3.79 -14.63
CA GLY A 360 -7.30 -4.60 -13.44
C GLY A 360 -6.27 -5.73 -13.32
N HIS A 361 -6.03 -6.47 -14.40
CA HIS A 361 -5.08 -7.58 -14.39
C HIS A 361 -3.64 -7.12 -14.17
N SER A 362 -3.23 -6.01 -14.79
CA SER A 362 -1.86 -5.51 -14.62
C SER A 362 -1.58 -5.07 -13.19
N ILE A 363 -2.52 -4.39 -12.54
CA ILE A 363 -2.40 -3.98 -11.15
C ILE A 363 -2.46 -5.19 -10.20
N ALA A 364 -3.27 -6.22 -10.51
CA ALA A 364 -3.28 -7.45 -9.72
C ALA A 364 -1.91 -8.16 -9.74
N VAL A 365 -1.23 -8.21 -10.90
CA VAL A 365 0.14 -8.73 -11.02
C VAL A 365 1.13 -7.88 -10.23
N GLN A 366 1.03 -6.55 -10.32
CA GLN A 366 1.85 -5.63 -9.55
C GLN A 366 1.68 -5.87 -8.05
N ASN A 367 0.45 -5.85 -7.54
CA ASN A 367 0.15 -6.07 -6.13
C ASN A 367 0.63 -7.43 -5.63
N PHE A 368 0.49 -8.49 -6.43
CA PHE A 368 1.01 -9.81 -6.10
C PHE A 368 2.51 -9.78 -5.84
N ASN A 369 3.29 -9.23 -6.79
CA ASN A 369 4.74 -9.15 -6.67
C ASN A 369 5.17 -8.30 -5.48
N GLU A 370 4.56 -7.12 -5.31
CA GLU A 370 4.86 -6.20 -4.22
C GLU A 370 4.59 -6.82 -2.84
N ASN A 371 3.40 -7.40 -2.65
CA ASN A 371 3.02 -7.97 -1.36
C ASN A 371 3.75 -9.27 -1.05
N LEU A 372 4.03 -10.11 -2.06
CA LEU A 372 4.88 -11.28 -1.88
C LEU A 372 6.29 -10.88 -1.45
N ASN A 373 6.86 -9.86 -2.08
CA ASN A 373 8.19 -9.36 -1.69
C ASN A 373 8.19 -8.72 -0.30
N ILE A 374 7.12 -8.02 0.10
CA ILE A 374 6.95 -7.52 1.48
C ILE A 374 7.05 -8.69 2.47
N LEU A 375 6.33 -9.79 2.24
CA LEU A 375 6.36 -10.96 3.11
C LEU A 375 7.75 -11.59 3.18
N ILE A 376 8.43 -11.74 2.04
CA ILE A 376 9.78 -12.30 1.97
C ILE A 376 10.78 -11.41 2.72
N MET A 377 10.76 -10.12 2.47
CA MET A 377 11.70 -9.17 3.10
C MET A 377 11.49 -9.05 4.61
N LEU A 378 10.24 -9.06 5.06
CA LEU A 378 9.93 -9.06 6.49
C LEU A 378 10.35 -10.36 7.17
N ALA A 379 10.19 -11.50 6.49
CA ALA A 379 10.66 -12.79 7.00
C ALA A 379 12.19 -12.82 7.12
N LEU A 380 12.92 -12.28 6.14
CA LEU A 380 14.37 -12.15 6.19
C LEU A 380 14.83 -11.23 7.32
N TYR A 381 14.16 -10.09 7.49
CA TYR A 381 14.43 -9.19 8.61
C TYR A 381 14.20 -9.87 9.97
N ALA A 382 13.06 -10.54 10.14
CA ALA A 382 12.74 -11.27 11.36
C ALA A 382 13.77 -12.38 11.65
N PHE A 383 14.24 -13.08 10.62
CA PHE A 383 15.32 -14.07 10.73
C PHE A 383 16.63 -13.43 11.22
N MET A 384 17.05 -12.30 10.64
CA MET A 384 18.28 -11.60 11.06
C MET A 384 18.20 -11.13 12.52
N ILE A 385 17.05 -10.60 12.94
CA ILE A 385 16.84 -10.17 14.33
C ILE A 385 16.86 -11.38 15.27
N ARG A 386 16.22 -12.50 14.89
CA ARG A 386 16.24 -13.73 15.69
C ARG A 386 17.64 -14.37 15.79
N ALA A 387 18.46 -14.16 14.78
CA ALA A 387 19.86 -14.60 14.76
C ALA A 387 20.82 -13.61 15.46
N ASP A 388 20.27 -12.66 16.24
CA ASP A 388 20.99 -11.64 17.02
C ASP A 388 21.96 -10.76 16.19
N PHE A 389 21.62 -10.51 14.93
CA PHE A 389 22.39 -9.56 14.12
C PHE A 389 22.27 -8.16 14.72
N HIS A 390 23.42 -7.51 14.93
CA HIS A 390 23.43 -6.12 15.39
C HIS A 390 22.74 -5.22 14.35
N ILE A 391 21.96 -4.24 14.80
CA ILE A 391 21.16 -3.39 13.91
C ILE A 391 22.00 -2.70 12.81
N ASN A 392 23.24 -2.29 13.12
CA ASN A 392 24.12 -1.69 12.13
C ASN A 392 24.52 -2.68 11.02
N THR A 393 24.70 -3.97 11.35
CA THR A 393 24.93 -5.02 10.35
C THR A 393 23.71 -5.19 9.45
N VAL A 394 22.50 -5.19 10.05
CA VAL A 394 21.24 -5.28 9.30
C VAL A 394 21.11 -4.09 8.33
N ILE A 395 21.40 -2.86 8.78
CA ILE A 395 21.36 -1.64 7.95
C ILE A 395 22.34 -1.75 6.77
N VAL A 396 23.57 -2.18 7.02
CA VAL A 396 24.59 -2.32 5.96
C VAL A 396 24.15 -3.39 4.93
N LEU A 397 23.74 -4.56 5.40
CA LEU A 397 23.26 -5.64 4.52
C LEU A 397 22.05 -5.20 3.71
N PHE A 398 21.10 -4.52 4.35
CA PHE A 398 19.91 -3.99 3.69
C PHE A 398 20.27 -2.94 2.64
N GLY A 399 21.10 -1.96 2.96
CA GLY A 399 21.52 -0.93 2.02
C GLY A 399 22.31 -1.49 0.84
N LEU A 400 23.21 -2.47 1.06
CA LEU A 400 23.93 -3.18 0.01
C LEU A 400 22.98 -4.01 -0.86
N PHE A 401 22.00 -4.67 -0.25
CA PHE A 401 20.97 -5.40 -0.98
C PHE A 401 20.17 -4.46 -1.90
N VAL A 402 19.70 -3.33 -1.40
CA VAL A 402 18.95 -2.34 -2.19
C VAL A 402 19.81 -1.77 -3.32
N SER A 403 21.03 -1.29 -3.01
CA SER A 403 21.94 -0.76 -4.04
C SER A 403 22.34 -1.81 -5.07
N GLY A 404 22.64 -3.05 -4.62
CA GLY A 404 23.03 -4.14 -5.49
C GLY A 404 21.90 -4.57 -6.43
N THR A 405 20.72 -4.81 -5.91
CA THR A 405 19.55 -5.20 -6.72
C THR A 405 19.15 -4.08 -7.69
N MET A 406 19.16 -2.81 -7.26
CA MET A 406 18.89 -1.68 -8.14
C MET A 406 19.98 -1.52 -9.23
N THR A 407 21.23 -1.81 -8.92
CA THR A 407 22.32 -1.85 -9.92
C THR A 407 22.05 -2.94 -10.94
N LEU A 408 21.66 -4.14 -10.51
CA LEU A 408 21.30 -5.24 -11.42
C LEU A 408 20.13 -4.85 -12.34
N VAL A 409 19.09 -4.22 -11.79
CA VAL A 409 17.94 -3.72 -12.59
C VAL A 409 18.40 -2.66 -13.59
N MET A 410 19.29 -1.76 -13.20
CA MET A 410 19.83 -0.74 -14.10
C MET A 410 20.67 -1.36 -15.23
N LEU A 411 21.49 -2.37 -14.93
CA LEU A 411 22.26 -3.12 -15.96
C LEU A 411 21.33 -3.91 -16.88
N TRP A 412 20.28 -4.50 -16.33
CA TRP A 412 19.24 -5.17 -17.09
C TRP A 412 18.53 -4.21 -18.06
N ASN A 413 18.15 -3.02 -17.57
CA ASN A 413 17.57 -1.98 -18.42
C ASN A 413 18.53 -1.58 -19.55
N ARG A 414 19.82 -1.39 -19.27
CA ARG A 414 20.82 -1.08 -20.30
C ARG A 414 20.93 -2.21 -21.34
N SER A 415 20.85 -3.47 -20.92
CA SER A 415 20.84 -4.62 -21.85
C SER A 415 19.60 -4.58 -22.75
N ASN A 416 18.42 -4.28 -22.18
CA ASN A 416 17.19 -4.15 -22.97
C ASN A 416 17.28 -3.03 -24.01
N GLN A 417 17.83 -1.87 -23.65
CA GLN A 417 18.00 -0.73 -24.56
C GLN A 417 18.99 -1.02 -25.71
N ARG A 418 20.01 -1.84 -25.47
CA ARG A 418 20.95 -2.26 -26.54
C ARG A 418 20.30 -3.14 -27.62
N GLN A 419 19.19 -3.80 -27.29
CA GLN A 419 18.45 -4.66 -28.21
C GLN A 419 17.43 -3.92 -29.09
N GLY A 420 17.27 -2.60 -28.88
CA GLY A 420 16.38 -1.73 -29.65
C GLY A 420 16.01 -0.47 -28.88
N ASN A 421 15.66 0.58 -29.61
CA ASN A 421 15.13 1.79 -28.99
C ASN A 421 13.73 1.52 -28.43
N LEU A 422 13.55 1.67 -27.12
CA LEU A 422 12.30 1.40 -26.41
C LEU A 422 11.43 2.66 -26.24
N ASP A 423 11.90 3.82 -26.66
CA ASP A 423 11.21 5.10 -26.45
C ASP A 423 9.85 5.15 -27.14
N HIS A 424 9.70 4.45 -28.27
CA HIS A 424 8.44 4.35 -29.01
C HIS A 424 7.35 3.60 -28.21
N LEU A 425 7.74 2.69 -27.31
CA LEU A 425 6.81 1.95 -26.46
C LEU A 425 6.25 2.81 -25.33
N ILE A 426 6.90 3.95 -25.03
CA ILE A 426 6.46 4.87 -23.98
C ILE A 426 5.54 5.92 -24.62
N GLY A 427 4.26 5.84 -24.33
CA GLY A 427 3.23 6.72 -24.92
C GLY A 427 2.44 6.08 -26.06
N GLU A 428 2.65 4.77 -26.33
CA GLU A 428 1.73 4.01 -27.20
C GLU A 428 0.29 4.13 -26.69
N SER A 429 -0.65 4.45 -27.59
CA SER A 429 -2.07 4.29 -27.31
C SER A 429 -2.45 2.82 -27.49
N LYS A 430 -3.37 2.33 -26.68
CA LYS A 430 -3.95 1.00 -26.86
C LYS A 430 -4.58 0.97 -28.26
N HIS A 431 -4.00 0.22 -29.19
CA HIS A 431 -4.62 0.01 -30.48
C HIS A 431 -5.96 -0.65 -30.24
N GLY A 432 -7.03 0.03 -30.68
CA GLY A 432 -8.41 -0.40 -30.45
C GLY A 432 -8.62 -1.85 -30.86
N GLY A 433 -8.62 -2.72 -29.87
CA GLY A 433 -9.14 -4.06 -29.91
C GLY A 433 -10.51 -4.02 -29.24
N HIS A 434 -11.53 -3.87 -30.02
CA HIS A 434 -12.94 -4.00 -29.63
C HIS A 434 -13.23 -5.39 -29.05
#